data_356cf4ac7cdd46facc5899eb11dcd948
#
_entry.id   356cf4ac7cdd46facc5899eb11dcd948
#
_cell.length_a   1.000
_cell.length_b   1.000
_cell.length_c   1.000
_cell.angle_alpha   90.00
_cell.angle_beta   90.00
_cell.angle_gamma   90.00
#
_symmetry.space_group_name_H-M   'P 1'
#
loop_
_entity.id
_entity.type
_entity.pdbx_description
1 polymer ?
#
loop_
_entity_poly.entity_id
_entity_poly.type
_entity_poly.pdbx_seq_one_letter_code
_entity_poly.pdbx_strand_id
1 'polypeptide(L)'
;MKMTKVIREYMEDTLTAKRVEMNKEARADYDARRQACIDELEALRESMREPVENILRKYDMDMEYGSYKLGPMFDEIWYMHDSSIQNQNELTAIREKERRRMETQKTAIRDIELEMALGGDKAKFMEMLANVVIE
;
A
#
# COMPACT_ATOMS: atom_id res chain seq x y z
N MET A 1 3.63 -5.94 -36.98
CA MET A 1 4.84 -6.30 -36.20
C MET A 1 4.57 -7.61 -35.46
N LYS A 2 5.53 -8.49 -35.41
CA LYS A 2 5.38 -9.74 -34.69
C LYS A 2 5.67 -9.52 -33.20
N MET A 3 4.73 -9.92 -32.34
CA MET A 3 4.92 -9.85 -30.90
C MET A 3 5.81 -10.98 -30.41
N THR A 4 7.08 -10.66 -30.16
CA THR A 4 8.02 -11.60 -29.54
C THR A 4 7.84 -11.61 -28.02
N LYS A 5 8.40 -12.62 -27.36
CA LYS A 5 8.41 -12.68 -25.89
C LYS A 5 9.04 -11.45 -25.26
N VAL A 6 10.15 -10.96 -25.81
CA VAL A 6 10.86 -9.78 -25.32
C VAL A 6 10.00 -8.51 -25.43
N ILE A 7 9.32 -8.33 -26.55
CA ILE A 7 8.44 -7.17 -26.78
C ILE A 7 7.24 -7.23 -25.82
N ARG A 8 6.67 -8.42 -25.61
CA ARG A 8 5.56 -8.61 -24.68
C ARG A 8 5.97 -8.29 -23.24
N GLU A 9 7.11 -8.79 -22.80
CA GLU A 9 7.65 -8.48 -21.49
C GLU A 9 7.90 -6.99 -21.28
N TYR A 10 8.48 -6.33 -22.30
CA TYR A 10 8.68 -4.87 -22.27
C TYR A 10 7.36 -4.11 -22.11
N MET A 11 6.33 -4.49 -22.85
CA MET A 11 5.01 -3.90 -22.77
C MET A 11 4.40 -4.12 -21.38
N GLU A 12 4.41 -5.34 -20.89
CA GLU A 12 3.86 -5.69 -19.58
C GLU A 12 4.59 -4.97 -18.44
N ASP A 13 5.92 -4.93 -18.48
CA ASP A 13 6.73 -4.25 -17.46
C ASP A 13 6.48 -2.74 -17.47
N THR A 14 6.38 -2.13 -18.65
CA THR A 14 6.10 -0.70 -18.80
C THR A 14 4.74 -0.34 -18.20
N LEU A 15 3.71 -1.11 -18.50
CA LEU A 15 2.36 -0.87 -18.00
C LEU A 15 2.23 -1.20 -16.52
N THR A 16 2.89 -2.25 -16.06
CA THR A 16 2.93 -2.59 -14.63
C THR A 16 3.59 -1.49 -13.81
N ALA A 17 4.72 -0.95 -14.27
CA ALA A 17 5.39 0.17 -13.59
C ALA A 17 4.49 1.39 -13.49
N LYS A 18 3.77 1.71 -14.56
CA LYS A 18 2.80 2.82 -14.61
C LYS A 18 1.66 2.59 -13.62
N ARG A 19 1.10 1.39 -13.59
CA ARG A 19 0.01 1.02 -12.67
C ARG A 19 0.45 1.08 -11.22
N VAL A 20 1.61 0.51 -10.89
CA VAL A 20 2.17 0.51 -9.53
C VAL A 20 2.39 1.94 -9.03
N GLU A 21 2.95 2.82 -9.87
CA GLU A 21 3.17 4.22 -9.51
C GLU A 21 1.83 4.94 -9.29
N MET A 22 0.85 4.71 -10.14
CA MET A 22 -0.50 5.28 -9.98
C MET A 22 -1.16 4.81 -8.69
N ASN A 23 -1.06 3.52 -8.36
CA ASN A 23 -1.59 2.97 -7.11
C ASN A 23 -0.92 3.62 -5.89
N LYS A 24 0.40 3.77 -5.93
CA LYS A 24 1.17 4.39 -4.85
C LYS A 24 0.76 5.85 -4.63
N GLU A 25 0.63 6.63 -5.70
CA GLU A 25 0.20 8.02 -5.62
C GLU A 25 -1.23 8.14 -5.08
N ALA A 26 -2.13 7.28 -5.56
CA ALA A 26 -3.54 7.31 -5.17
C ALA A 26 -3.77 6.96 -3.70
N ARG A 27 -2.92 6.12 -3.11
CA ARG A 27 -3.07 5.76 -1.69
C ARG A 27 -2.15 6.52 -0.74
N ALA A 28 -1.34 7.46 -1.27
CA ALA A 28 -0.35 8.20 -0.46
C ALA A 28 -0.99 8.96 0.70
N ASP A 29 -2.15 9.58 0.48
CA ASP A 29 -2.88 10.29 1.54
C ASP A 29 -3.36 9.35 2.65
N TYR A 30 -3.93 8.21 2.27
CA TYR A 30 -4.37 7.19 3.23
C TYR A 30 -3.19 6.65 4.05
N ASP A 31 -2.10 6.29 3.39
CA ASP A 31 -0.91 5.74 4.05
C ASP A 31 -0.29 6.77 5.00
N ALA A 32 -0.23 8.04 4.60
CA ALA A 32 0.28 9.12 5.44
C ALA A 32 -0.60 9.35 6.69
N ARG A 33 -1.91 9.37 6.53
CA ARG A 33 -2.84 9.51 7.66
C ARG A 33 -2.78 8.31 8.60
N ARG A 34 -2.68 7.12 8.06
CA ARG A 34 -2.52 5.89 8.84
C ARG A 34 -1.24 5.94 9.66
N GLN A 35 -0.12 6.31 9.04
CA GLN A 35 1.17 6.40 9.73
C GLN A 35 1.15 7.48 10.81
N ALA A 36 0.58 8.65 10.54
CA ALA A 36 0.43 9.71 11.54
C ALA A 36 -0.41 9.24 12.74
N CYS A 37 -1.48 8.51 12.51
CA CYS A 37 -2.30 7.93 13.57
C CYS A 37 -1.50 6.94 14.42
N ILE A 38 -0.75 6.04 13.79
CA ILE A 38 0.12 5.09 14.48
C ILE A 38 1.16 5.82 15.33
N ASP A 39 1.81 6.83 14.77
CA ASP A 39 2.85 7.60 15.46
C ASP A 39 2.29 8.30 16.71
N GLU A 40 1.09 8.90 16.62
CA GLU A 40 0.44 9.54 17.76
C GLU A 40 0.05 8.52 18.84
N LEU A 41 -0.47 7.36 18.45
CA LEU A 41 -0.82 6.29 19.38
C LEU A 41 0.43 5.71 20.09
N GLU A 42 1.51 5.54 19.37
CA GLU A 42 2.79 5.08 19.93
C GLU A 42 3.36 6.12 20.90
N ALA A 43 3.28 7.41 20.57
CA ALA A 43 3.72 8.48 21.44
C ALA A 43 2.88 8.53 22.72
N LEU A 44 1.57 8.34 22.64
CA LEU A 44 0.69 8.26 23.78
C LEU A 44 1.06 7.07 24.68
N ARG A 45 1.26 5.89 24.09
CA ARG A 45 1.68 4.69 24.81
C ARG A 45 2.99 4.93 25.57
N GLU A 46 3.98 5.51 24.90
CA GLU A 46 5.28 5.80 25.51
C GLU A 46 5.15 6.83 26.65
N SER A 47 4.29 7.84 26.51
CA SER A 47 4.05 8.84 27.55
C SER A 47 3.43 8.28 28.81
N MET A 48 2.77 7.12 28.73
CA MET A 48 2.14 6.45 29.88
C MET A 48 3.12 5.59 30.67
N ARG A 49 4.29 5.29 30.13
CA ARG A 49 5.29 4.44 30.80
C ARG A 49 5.76 5.02 32.13
N GLU A 50 6.21 6.25 32.14
CA GLU A 50 6.74 6.93 33.32
C GLU A 50 5.70 7.07 34.44
N PRO A 51 4.46 7.53 34.18
CA PRO A 51 3.40 7.54 35.20
C PRO A 51 3.14 6.17 35.83
N VAL A 52 3.11 5.12 35.03
CA VAL A 52 2.90 3.75 35.53
C VAL A 52 4.08 3.30 36.42
N GLU A 53 5.30 3.51 35.98
CA GLU A 53 6.50 3.18 36.73
C GLU A 53 6.56 3.96 38.06
N ASN A 54 6.16 5.23 38.06
CA ASN A 54 6.13 6.05 39.27
C ASN A 54 5.12 5.54 40.30
N ILE A 55 3.96 5.08 39.84
CA ILE A 55 2.96 4.46 40.73
C ILE A 55 3.54 3.18 41.35
N LEU A 56 4.17 2.33 40.59
CA LEU A 56 4.78 1.10 41.09
C LEU A 56 5.86 1.38 42.13
N ARG A 57 6.74 2.36 41.85
CA ARG A 57 7.79 2.78 42.79
C ARG A 57 7.21 3.32 44.09
N LYS A 58 6.11 4.09 44.03
CA LYS A 58 5.44 4.65 45.19
C LYS A 58 5.00 3.58 46.19
N TYR A 59 4.58 2.43 45.69
CA TYR A 59 4.11 1.31 46.53
C TYR A 59 5.15 0.20 46.68
N ASP A 60 6.40 0.47 46.27
CA ASP A 60 7.50 -0.50 46.30
C ASP A 60 7.16 -1.81 45.56
N MET A 61 6.55 -1.66 44.41
CA MET A 61 6.17 -2.76 43.53
C MET A 61 6.95 -2.67 42.20
N ASP A 62 7.17 -3.83 41.60
CA ASP A 62 7.81 -3.92 40.27
C ASP A 62 6.87 -4.59 39.29
N MET A 63 6.98 -4.22 38.01
CA MET A 63 6.44 -5.02 36.91
C MET A 63 7.27 -6.31 36.83
N GLU A 64 6.61 -7.45 36.88
CA GLU A 64 7.25 -8.78 36.97
C GLU A 64 8.32 -9.01 35.90
N TYR A 65 8.22 -8.37 34.77
CA TYR A 65 9.14 -8.53 33.64
C TYR A 65 9.69 -7.20 33.10
N GLY A 66 9.70 -6.18 33.94
CA GLY A 66 10.23 -4.86 33.59
C GLY A 66 9.35 -4.07 32.61
N SER A 67 9.81 -2.87 32.28
CA SER A 67 9.06 -1.90 31.48
C SER A 67 8.76 -2.37 30.05
N TYR A 68 9.52 -3.28 29.49
CA TYR A 68 9.26 -3.80 28.15
C TYR A 68 7.94 -4.58 28.03
N LYS A 69 7.37 -5.01 29.14
CA LYS A 69 6.06 -5.68 29.15
C LYS A 69 4.88 -4.71 29.13
N LEU A 70 5.12 -3.41 29.32
CA LEU A 70 4.07 -2.41 29.14
C LEU A 70 3.57 -2.38 27.71
N GLY A 71 4.45 -2.53 26.71
CA GLY A 71 4.07 -2.57 25.31
C GLY A 71 3.01 -3.62 25.00
N PRO A 72 3.25 -4.93 25.26
CA PRO A 72 2.25 -5.98 25.03
C PRO A 72 0.95 -5.76 25.80
N MET A 73 1.02 -5.29 27.06
CA MET A 73 -0.16 -5.02 27.87
C MET A 73 -1.04 -3.92 27.24
N PHE A 74 -0.45 -2.83 26.78
CA PHE A 74 -1.20 -1.76 26.11
C PHE A 74 -1.71 -2.18 24.75
N ASP A 75 -0.96 -2.93 23.98
CA ASP A 75 -1.39 -3.48 22.70
C ASP A 75 -2.62 -4.38 22.87
N GLU A 76 -2.62 -5.21 23.91
CA GLU A 76 -3.72 -6.12 24.25
C GLU A 76 -4.97 -5.36 24.70
N ILE A 77 -4.81 -4.38 25.59
CA ILE A 77 -5.93 -3.60 26.14
C ILE A 77 -6.53 -2.65 25.12
N TRP A 78 -5.68 -2.02 24.31
CA TRP A 78 -6.09 -0.94 23.41
C TRP A 78 -6.16 -1.34 21.94
N TYR A 79 -5.90 -2.60 21.63
CA TYR A 79 -5.87 -3.11 20.25
C TYR A 79 -4.96 -2.28 19.33
N MET A 80 -3.84 -1.80 19.87
CA MET A 80 -2.91 -0.92 19.16
C MET A 80 -1.92 -1.70 18.30
N HIS A 81 -2.39 -2.75 17.65
CA HIS A 81 -1.58 -3.48 16.69
C HIS A 81 -1.59 -2.71 15.36
N ASP A 82 -0.41 -2.46 14.82
CA ASP A 82 -0.25 -1.74 13.56
C ASP A 82 -1.15 -2.29 12.44
N SER A 83 -1.23 -3.60 12.31
CA SER A 83 -2.05 -4.26 11.29
C SER A 83 -3.56 -4.06 11.47
N SER A 84 -4.01 -3.68 12.69
CA SER A 84 -5.43 -3.48 13.00
C SER A 84 -5.89 -2.05 12.79
N ILE A 85 -4.97 -1.10 12.63
CA ILE A 85 -5.31 0.32 12.44
C ILE A 85 -5.63 0.57 10.98
N GLN A 86 -6.93 0.53 10.66
CA GLN A 86 -7.43 0.64 9.31
C GLN A 86 -8.77 1.37 9.27
N ASN A 87 -9.01 2.06 8.16
CA ASN A 87 -10.35 2.48 7.78
C ASN A 87 -10.85 1.51 6.70
N GLN A 88 -11.67 0.55 7.07
CA GLN A 88 -12.11 -0.54 6.18
C GLN A 88 -12.86 -0.06 4.96
N ASN A 89 -13.73 0.93 5.11
CA ASN A 89 -14.52 1.46 3.99
C ASN A 89 -13.62 2.16 2.96
N GLU A 90 -12.70 2.98 3.42
CA GLU A 90 -11.76 3.68 2.55
C GLU A 90 -10.77 2.71 1.89
N LEU A 91 -10.27 1.74 2.64
CA LEU A 91 -9.35 0.72 2.13
C LEU A 91 -10.02 -0.16 1.07
N THR A 92 -11.29 -0.52 1.27
CA THR A 92 -12.07 -1.26 0.28
C THR A 92 -12.23 -0.47 -1.02
N ALA A 93 -12.49 0.83 -0.92
CA ALA A 93 -12.60 1.71 -2.09
C ALA A 93 -11.25 1.83 -2.82
N ILE A 94 -10.14 1.94 -2.09
CA ILE A 94 -8.78 1.96 -2.65
C ILE A 94 -8.50 0.65 -3.41
N ARG A 95 -8.77 -0.49 -2.81
CA ARG A 95 -8.56 -1.81 -3.41
C ARG A 95 -9.40 -2.03 -4.65
N GLU A 96 -10.64 -1.53 -4.66
CA GLU A 96 -11.49 -1.60 -5.85
C GLU A 96 -10.93 -0.78 -7.01
N LYS A 97 -10.41 0.41 -6.74
CA LYS A 97 -9.74 1.22 -7.77
C LYS A 97 -8.47 0.55 -8.30
N GLU A 98 -7.69 -0.07 -7.42
CA GLU A 98 -6.49 -0.83 -7.80
C GLU A 98 -6.87 -2.02 -8.71
N ARG A 99 -7.96 -2.72 -8.38
CA ARG A 99 -8.49 -3.80 -9.21
C ARG A 99 -8.90 -3.28 -10.60
N ARG A 100 -9.57 -2.16 -10.66
CA ARG A 100 -9.95 -1.53 -11.95
C ARG A 100 -8.75 -1.15 -12.78
N ARG A 101 -7.69 -0.64 -12.16
CA ARG A 101 -6.43 -0.34 -12.87
C ARG A 101 -5.80 -1.58 -13.45
N MET A 102 -5.86 -2.70 -12.73
CA MET A 102 -5.39 -3.99 -13.25
C MET A 102 -6.21 -4.44 -14.47
N GLU A 103 -7.53 -4.29 -14.44
CA GLU A 103 -8.40 -4.62 -15.59
C GLU A 103 -8.12 -3.69 -16.78
N THR A 104 -7.91 -2.40 -16.53
CA THR A 104 -7.53 -1.43 -17.57
C THR A 104 -6.21 -1.83 -18.23
N GLN A 105 -5.23 -2.25 -17.45
CA GLN A 105 -3.95 -2.74 -17.98
C GLN A 105 -4.14 -3.97 -18.88
N LYS A 106 -4.93 -4.94 -18.44
CA LYS A 106 -5.23 -6.15 -19.24
C LYS A 106 -5.91 -5.82 -20.55
N THR A 107 -6.87 -4.90 -20.51
CA THR A 107 -7.57 -4.43 -21.73
C THR A 107 -6.61 -3.74 -22.70
N ALA A 108 -5.74 -2.87 -22.17
CA ALA A 108 -4.74 -2.18 -22.99
C ALA A 108 -3.79 -3.17 -23.67
N ILE A 109 -3.34 -4.19 -22.95
CA ILE A 109 -2.47 -5.25 -23.51
C ILE A 109 -3.18 -5.97 -24.66
N ARG A 110 -4.44 -6.35 -24.45
CA ARG A 110 -5.24 -7.02 -25.50
C ARG A 110 -5.39 -6.14 -26.74
N ASP A 111 -5.68 -4.87 -26.56
CA ASP A 111 -5.87 -3.92 -27.66
C ASP A 111 -4.58 -3.74 -28.45
N ILE A 112 -3.45 -3.64 -27.78
CA ILE A 112 -2.13 -3.52 -28.42
C ILE A 112 -1.79 -4.81 -29.16
N GLU A 113 -1.99 -5.97 -28.54
CA GLU A 113 -1.73 -7.27 -29.18
C GLU A 113 -2.59 -7.47 -30.43
N LEU A 114 -3.87 -7.09 -30.37
CA LEU A 114 -4.77 -7.14 -31.52
C LEU A 114 -4.30 -6.25 -32.67
N GLU A 115 -3.93 -5.00 -32.37
CA GLU A 115 -3.43 -4.06 -33.37
C GLU A 115 -2.16 -4.59 -34.06
N MET A 116 -1.24 -5.18 -33.27
CA MET A 116 -0.03 -5.77 -33.82
C MET A 116 -0.34 -7.00 -34.68
N ALA A 117 -1.31 -7.82 -34.31
CA ALA A 117 -1.78 -8.95 -35.09
C ALA A 117 -2.42 -8.52 -36.42
N LEU A 118 -3.01 -7.33 -36.46
CA LEU A 118 -3.64 -6.76 -37.67
C LEU A 118 -2.65 -5.97 -38.56
N GLY A 119 -1.37 -6.01 -38.24
CA GLY A 119 -0.32 -5.45 -39.08
C GLY A 119 0.27 -4.12 -38.61
N GLY A 120 0.00 -3.71 -37.37
CA GLY A 120 0.62 -2.54 -36.78
C GLY A 120 2.14 -2.63 -36.75
N ASP A 121 2.83 -1.53 -36.94
CA ASP A 121 4.29 -1.46 -36.94
C ASP A 121 4.85 -1.02 -35.58
N LYS A 122 6.19 -0.94 -35.46
CA LYS A 122 6.88 -0.51 -34.25
C LYS A 122 6.44 0.89 -33.79
N ALA A 123 6.27 1.83 -34.73
CA ALA A 123 5.85 3.19 -34.41
C ALA A 123 4.44 3.19 -33.77
N LYS A 124 3.52 2.42 -34.35
CA LYS A 124 2.16 2.26 -33.82
C LYS A 124 2.17 1.59 -32.44
N PHE A 125 3.01 0.58 -32.23
CA PHE A 125 3.19 -0.07 -30.95
C PHE A 125 3.64 0.92 -29.87
N MET A 126 4.67 1.71 -30.16
CA MET A 126 5.20 2.69 -29.20
C MET A 126 4.19 3.80 -28.93
N GLU A 127 3.44 4.25 -29.94
CA GLU A 127 2.37 5.24 -29.77
C GLU A 127 1.27 4.71 -28.86
N MET A 128 0.76 3.53 -29.12
CA MET A 128 -0.29 2.92 -28.31
C MET A 128 0.16 2.72 -26.86
N LEU A 129 1.39 2.21 -26.66
CA LEU A 129 1.94 1.98 -25.33
C LEU A 129 2.07 3.29 -24.54
N ALA A 130 2.56 4.35 -25.19
CA ALA A 130 2.71 5.67 -24.57
C ALA A 130 1.36 6.31 -24.20
N ASN A 131 0.31 6.03 -24.96
CA ASN A 131 -1.01 6.64 -24.78
C ASN A 131 -1.94 5.87 -23.84
N VAL A 132 -1.51 4.74 -23.28
CA VAL A 132 -2.31 4.00 -22.30
C VAL A 132 -2.50 4.86 -21.05
N VAL A 133 -3.77 5.05 -20.67
CA VAL A 133 -4.17 5.74 -19.44
C VAL A 133 -4.67 4.72 -18.44
N ILE A 134 -4.02 4.66 -17.29
CA ILE A 134 -4.39 3.78 -16.17
C ILE A 134 -4.85 4.67 -15.02
N GLU A 135 -6.16 4.73 -14.80
CA GLU A 135 -6.80 5.52 -13.74
C GLU A 135 -7.43 4.65 -12.68
#